data_1b1d87b4664a606dfe6ac5845a601682
#
_entry.id   1b1d87b4664a606dfe6ac5845a601682
#
_cell.length_a   1.000
_cell.length_b   1.000
_cell.length_c   1.000
_cell.angle_alpha   90.00
_cell.angle_beta   90.00
_cell.angle_gamma   90.00
#
_symmetry.space_group_name_H-M   'P 1'
#
loop_
_entity.id
_entity.type
_entity.pdbx_description
1 polymer ?
#
loop_
_entity_poly.entity_id
_entity_poly.type
_entity_poly.pdbx_seq_one_letter_code
_entity_poly.pdbx_strand_id
1 'polypeptide(L)'
;MNSRTSERFRSTFARLPVRVQTRARAAYRLFRQDSSHLSLRFKQVHASRAIYSVRIGLAYRALAVRDGEDLIWFWIGSHADYDLLLRALAR
;
A
#
# COMPACT_ATOMS: atom_id res chain seq x y z
N MET A 1 5.24 6.68 13.60
CA MET A 1 5.26 6.93 12.14
C MET A 1 3.94 7.54 11.73
N ASN A 2 3.99 8.73 11.13
CA ASN A 2 2.78 9.41 10.65
C ASN A 2 2.39 8.83 9.29
N SER A 3 1.10 8.56 9.11
CA SER A 3 0.61 7.95 7.89
C SER A 3 -0.45 8.83 7.25
N ARG A 4 -0.32 9.05 5.94
CA ARG A 4 -1.29 9.85 5.17
C ARG A 4 -1.42 9.32 3.76
N THR A 5 -2.45 9.76 3.05
CA THR A 5 -2.70 9.35 1.67
C THR A 5 -2.51 10.53 0.72
N SER A 6 -2.01 10.24 -0.48
CA SER A 6 -1.96 11.23 -1.54
C SER A 6 -3.33 11.34 -2.22
N GLU A 7 -3.53 12.43 -2.97
CA GLU A 7 -4.74 12.59 -3.78
C GLU A 7 -4.90 11.46 -4.78
N ARG A 8 -3.80 11.05 -5.42
CA ARG A 8 -3.81 9.94 -6.37
C ARG A 8 -4.26 8.64 -5.72
N PHE A 9 -3.80 8.37 -4.49
CA PHE A 9 -4.24 7.19 -3.74
C PHE A 9 -5.75 7.22 -3.53
N ARG A 10 -6.27 8.35 -3.07
CA ARG A 10 -7.71 8.48 -2.79
C ARG A 10 -8.55 8.29 -4.03
N SER A 11 -8.10 8.82 -5.17
CA SER A 11 -8.78 8.67 -6.45
C SER A 11 -8.78 7.21 -6.92
N THR A 12 -7.65 6.53 -6.80
CA THR A 12 -7.53 5.10 -7.14
C THR A 12 -8.38 4.23 -6.22
N PHE A 13 -8.34 4.52 -4.92
CA PHE A 13 -9.12 3.81 -3.91
C PHE A 13 -10.63 3.90 -4.21
N ALA A 14 -11.11 5.09 -4.60
CA ALA A 14 -12.53 5.31 -4.88
C ALA A 14 -13.05 4.45 -6.03
N ARG A 15 -12.18 3.99 -6.93
CA ARG A 15 -12.55 3.14 -8.07
C ARG A 15 -12.61 1.65 -7.74
N LEU A 16 -12.13 1.26 -6.57
CA LEU A 16 -12.12 -0.15 -6.18
C LEU A 16 -13.52 -0.63 -5.81
N PRO A 17 -13.81 -1.93 -6.00
CA PRO A 17 -15.05 -2.51 -5.47
C PRO A 17 -15.21 -2.24 -3.99
N VAL A 18 -16.44 -2.05 -3.54
CA VAL A 18 -16.73 -1.72 -2.13
C VAL A 18 -16.13 -2.73 -1.17
N ARG A 19 -16.20 -4.03 -1.49
CA ARG A 19 -15.64 -5.08 -0.63
C ARG A 19 -14.11 -4.93 -0.47
N VAL A 20 -13.44 -4.47 -1.52
CA VAL A 20 -11.99 -4.24 -1.47
C VAL A 20 -11.69 -3.01 -0.63
N GLN A 21 -12.49 -1.95 -0.78
CA GLN A 21 -12.36 -0.76 0.06
C GLN A 21 -12.51 -1.11 1.54
N THR A 22 -13.48 -1.95 1.88
CA THR A 22 -13.70 -2.42 3.26
C THR A 22 -12.48 -3.18 3.79
N ARG A 23 -11.93 -4.08 2.99
CA ARG A 23 -10.72 -4.83 3.35
C ARG A 23 -9.51 -3.92 3.51
N ALA A 24 -9.39 -2.92 2.64
CA ALA A 24 -8.29 -1.95 2.72
C ALA A 24 -8.36 -1.14 4.01
N ARG A 25 -9.55 -0.71 4.40
CA ARG A 25 -9.74 0.01 5.67
C ARG A 25 -9.40 -0.87 6.88
N ALA A 26 -9.80 -2.13 6.84
CA ALA A 26 -9.47 -3.08 7.91
C ALA A 26 -7.96 -3.31 7.99
N ALA A 27 -7.29 -3.47 6.85
CA ALA A 27 -5.84 -3.62 6.79
C ALA A 27 -5.14 -2.38 7.35
N TYR A 28 -5.64 -1.20 7.04
CA TYR A 28 -5.07 0.04 7.55
C TYR A 28 -5.20 0.16 9.07
N ARG A 29 -6.36 -0.21 9.62
CA ARG A 29 -6.53 -0.22 11.08
C ARG A 29 -5.56 -1.19 11.74
N LEU A 30 -5.39 -2.37 11.16
CA LEU A 30 -4.44 -3.35 11.66
C LEU A 30 -3.01 -2.83 11.58
N PHE A 31 -2.66 -2.19 10.46
CA PHE A 31 -1.34 -1.59 10.26
C PHE A 31 -1.03 -0.55 11.35
N ARG A 32 -1.99 0.26 11.71
CA ARG A 32 -1.82 1.28 12.74
C ARG A 32 -1.62 0.68 14.12
N GLN A 33 -2.23 -0.48 14.38
CA GLN A 33 -2.09 -1.17 15.67
C GLN A 33 -0.81 -2.00 15.72
N ASP A 34 -0.48 -2.67 14.63
CA ASP A 34 0.66 -3.59 14.55
C ASP A 34 1.14 -3.69 13.09
N SER A 35 2.04 -2.80 12.71
CA SER A 35 2.58 -2.78 11.34
C SER A 35 3.37 -4.03 10.99
N SER A 36 3.78 -4.81 11.97
CA SER A 36 4.53 -6.06 11.76
C SER A 36 3.65 -7.29 11.66
N HIS A 37 2.32 -7.13 11.73
CA HIS A 37 1.41 -8.27 11.63
C HIS A 37 1.63 -9.04 10.34
N LEU A 38 1.75 -10.36 10.44
CA LEU A 38 2.14 -11.21 9.32
C LEU A 38 1.21 -11.12 8.11
N SER A 39 -0.11 -10.95 8.35
CA SER A 39 -1.07 -10.88 7.25
C SER A 39 -0.88 -9.66 6.34
N LEU A 40 -0.24 -8.61 6.83
CA LEU A 40 0.00 -7.39 6.07
C LEU A 40 1.18 -7.51 5.13
N ARG A 41 2.15 -8.34 5.45
CA ARG A 41 3.39 -8.48 4.69
C ARG A 41 4.04 -7.15 4.35
N PHE A 42 4.08 -6.27 5.34
CA PHE A 42 4.67 -4.94 5.19
C PHE A 42 6.17 -5.09 4.96
N LYS A 43 6.64 -4.59 3.81
CA LYS A 43 8.06 -4.72 3.46
C LYS A 43 8.49 -3.65 2.47
N GLN A 44 9.77 -3.33 2.48
CA GLN A 44 10.38 -2.49 1.46
C GLN A 44 10.51 -3.29 0.15
N VAL A 45 10.09 -2.69 -0.96
CA VAL A 45 10.04 -3.36 -2.27
C VAL A 45 10.91 -2.71 -3.32
N HIS A 46 11.65 -1.65 -2.96
CA HIS A 46 12.60 -1.00 -3.88
C HIS A 46 13.94 -0.83 -3.17
N ALA A 47 15.03 -1.20 -3.86
CA ALA A 47 16.36 -1.24 -3.26
C ALA A 47 16.92 0.14 -2.89
N SER A 48 16.65 1.16 -3.71
CA SER A 48 17.22 2.49 -3.56
C SER A 48 16.22 3.57 -3.17
N ARG A 49 14.92 3.25 -3.16
CA ARG A 49 13.86 4.17 -2.74
C ARG A 49 13.13 3.58 -1.55
N ALA A 50 12.68 4.45 -0.66
CA ALA A 50 11.96 4.02 0.53
C ALA A 50 10.49 3.69 0.19
N ILE A 51 10.27 2.74 -0.72
CA ILE A 51 8.95 2.31 -1.17
C ILE A 51 8.61 1.00 -0.47
N TYR A 52 7.45 0.98 0.17
CA TYR A 52 6.95 -0.14 0.95
C TYR A 52 5.63 -0.64 0.40
N SER A 53 5.36 -1.93 0.57
CA SER A 53 4.08 -2.50 0.18
C SER A 53 3.38 -3.14 1.37
N VAL A 54 2.05 -3.18 1.29
CA VAL A 54 1.17 -3.87 2.21
C VAL A 54 0.22 -4.75 1.42
N ARG A 55 0.01 -5.96 1.92
CA ARG A 55 -0.94 -6.91 1.36
C ARG A 55 -2.35 -6.59 1.86
N ILE A 56 -3.30 -6.55 0.93
CA ILE A 56 -4.72 -6.34 1.24
C ILE A 56 -5.48 -7.56 0.71
N GLY A 57 -5.71 -8.54 1.59
CA GLY A 57 -6.21 -9.83 1.15
C GLY A 57 -5.24 -10.52 0.21
N LEU A 58 -5.71 -11.47 -0.60
CA LEU A 58 -4.86 -12.21 -1.53
C LEU A 58 -4.60 -11.45 -2.84
N ALA A 59 -5.55 -10.62 -3.26
CA ALA A 59 -5.59 -10.11 -4.62
C ALA A 59 -5.19 -8.64 -4.77
N TYR A 60 -4.97 -7.91 -3.67
CA TYR A 60 -4.69 -6.47 -3.73
C TYR A 60 -3.46 -6.10 -2.93
N ARG A 61 -2.84 -4.98 -3.34
CA ARG A 61 -1.65 -4.42 -2.69
C ARG A 61 -1.77 -2.90 -2.63
N ALA A 62 -1.14 -2.30 -1.61
CA ALA A 62 -0.98 -0.85 -1.53
C ALA A 62 0.50 -0.52 -1.41
N LEU A 63 0.89 0.64 -1.94
CA LEU A 63 2.26 1.13 -1.90
C LEU A 63 2.33 2.46 -1.19
N ALA A 64 3.40 2.63 -0.40
CA ALA A 64 3.70 3.87 0.28
C ALA A 64 5.16 4.24 0.09
N VAL A 65 5.45 5.52 0.16
CA VAL A 65 6.83 6.03 0.22
C VAL A 65 7.07 6.61 1.60
N ARG A 66 8.22 6.29 2.18
CA ARG A 66 8.63 6.84 3.46
C ARG A 66 9.43 8.12 3.24
N ASP A 67 9.03 9.19 3.92
CA ASP A 67 9.72 10.48 3.91
C ASP A 67 9.90 10.91 5.36
N GLY A 68 11.11 10.65 5.91
CA GLY A 68 11.40 10.89 7.32
C GLY A 68 10.49 10.08 8.22
N GLU A 69 9.70 10.76 9.04
CA GLU A 69 8.72 10.14 9.94
C GLU A 69 7.37 9.88 9.27
N ASP A 70 7.21 10.32 8.02
CA ASP A 70 5.95 10.18 7.30
C ASP A 70 5.96 8.96 6.39
N LEU A 71 4.81 8.30 6.31
CA LEU A 71 4.55 7.23 5.35
C LEU A 71 3.38 7.69 4.49
N ILE A 72 3.63 7.87 3.19
CA ILE A 72 2.65 8.44 2.27
C ILE A 72 2.17 7.35 1.33
N TRP A 73 0.91 6.93 1.48
CA TRP A 73 0.29 5.95 0.59
C TRP A 73 -0.03 6.63 -0.72
N PHE A 74 0.51 6.11 -1.83
CA PHE A 74 0.37 6.75 -3.13
C PHE A 74 -0.27 5.86 -4.19
N TRP A 75 -0.48 4.57 -3.90
CA TRP A 75 -1.06 3.64 -4.87
C TRP A 75 -1.74 2.47 -4.19
N ILE A 76 -2.84 2.00 -4.77
CA ILE A 76 -3.52 0.78 -4.37
C ILE A 76 -4.15 0.15 -5.61
N GLY A 77 -4.06 -1.17 -5.76
CA GLY A 77 -4.62 -1.86 -6.90
C GLY A 77 -4.45 -3.37 -6.81
N SER A 78 -4.76 -4.05 -7.91
CA SER A 78 -4.67 -5.50 -7.99
C SER A 78 -3.23 -5.98 -7.93
N HIS A 79 -3.04 -7.25 -7.56
CA HIS A 79 -1.71 -7.88 -7.55
C HIS A 79 -1.06 -7.84 -8.93
N ALA A 80 -1.83 -8.07 -9.99
CA ALA A 80 -1.30 -8.02 -11.35
C ALA A 80 -0.77 -6.62 -11.71
N ASP A 81 -1.55 -5.59 -11.40
CA ASP A 81 -1.13 -4.21 -11.64
C ASP A 81 0.06 -3.83 -10.76
N TYR A 82 0.10 -4.34 -9.53
CA TYR A 82 1.22 -4.15 -8.62
C TYR A 82 2.52 -4.71 -9.23
N ASP A 83 2.49 -5.92 -9.80
CA ASP A 83 3.66 -6.52 -10.42
C ASP A 83 4.17 -5.67 -11.60
N LEU A 84 3.26 -5.16 -12.42
CA LEU A 84 3.62 -4.28 -13.54
C LEU A 84 4.26 -2.98 -13.04
N LEU A 85 3.68 -2.39 -11.99
CA LEU A 85 4.20 -1.15 -11.42
C LEU A 85 5.59 -1.34 -10.83
N LEU A 86 5.81 -2.44 -10.11
CA LEU A 86 7.14 -2.73 -9.54
C LEU A 86 8.20 -2.87 -10.62
N ARG A 87 7.89 -3.51 -11.75
CA ARG A 87 8.83 -3.61 -12.87
C ARG A 87 9.17 -2.23 -13.42
N ALA A 88 8.18 -1.35 -13.53
CA ALA A 88 8.41 0.02 -14.00
C ALA A 88 9.28 0.81 -13.01
N LEU A 89 9.05 0.65 -11.70
CA LEU A 89 9.82 1.34 -10.68
C LEU A 89 11.25 0.82 -10.54
N ALA A 90 11.51 -0.40 -10.97
CA ALA A 90 12.82 -1.03 -10.87
C ALA A 90 13.81 -0.53 -11.95
N ARG A 91 13.33 0.20 -12.94
CA ARG A 91 14.16 0.71 -14.05
C ARG A 91 14.88 2.00 -13.68
#